data_4f48d6ec0bf1940c0ea327aa9cf2c9b3
#
_entry.id   4f48d6ec0bf1940c0ea327aa9cf2c9b3
#
_cell.length_a   1.000
_cell.length_b   1.000
_cell.length_c   1.000
_cell.angle_alpha   90.00
_cell.angle_beta   90.00
_cell.angle_gamma   90.00
#
_symmetry.space_group_name_H-M   'P 1'
#
loop_
_entity.id
_entity.type
_entity.pdbx_description
1 polymer ?
#
loop_
_entity_poly.entity_id
_entity_poly.type
_entity_poly.pdbx_seq_one_letter_code
_entity_poly.pdbx_strand_id
1 'polypeptide(L)'
;QLDAAQLADLCCGTGWGVQDENNPVIGASSESVPGAAGETTHALESYGVSSIVLADGPGGVRITQQFEATDLESGEKRQVYHYCTAWPVGTLLAQSFDPEILEQVGCGMAADMQAMRIDLLLGPGMNIQRDPMCGRNFEYFSEDPLISGKMASAMVRGLQSLPGGGGCIKHYAANNQETNRNAVDSVIGQRALREIYLEPYKIAIQESQPLSIMSSYNLINGVPTADSYDLCTDLARGEWGFEGLIMTDWNGGSSTPWKSMHAGNDLIMPGGKGRAMNILQAVRTVMPEFDERGQVIMVQEVPFAPVFAARWNSFTVDPEGPDT
;
A
#
# COMPACT_ATOMS: atom_id res chain seq x y z
N GLN A 1 18.71 -7.69 -17.43
CA GLN A 1 17.29 -7.75 -17.72
C GLN A 1 16.68 -8.87 -16.90
N LEU A 2 15.57 -8.60 -16.17
CA LEU A 2 14.89 -9.59 -15.34
C LEU A 2 14.09 -10.56 -16.22
N ASP A 3 14.01 -11.82 -15.80
CA ASP A 3 13.12 -12.80 -16.42
C ASP A 3 11.69 -12.74 -15.85
N ALA A 4 10.76 -13.50 -16.43
CA ALA A 4 9.35 -13.45 -16.01
C ALA A 4 9.12 -13.93 -14.56
N ALA A 5 9.95 -14.83 -14.03
CA ALA A 5 9.84 -15.30 -12.65
C ALA A 5 10.33 -14.20 -11.68
N GLN A 6 11.44 -13.55 -12.00
CA GLN A 6 11.97 -12.42 -11.26
C GLN A 6 11.00 -11.23 -11.25
N LEU A 7 10.35 -10.96 -12.38
CA LEU A 7 9.31 -9.92 -12.45
C LEU A 7 8.08 -10.29 -11.59
N ALA A 8 7.67 -11.55 -11.56
CA ALA A 8 6.58 -12.01 -10.71
C ALA A 8 6.94 -11.91 -9.21
N ASP A 9 8.20 -12.20 -8.85
CA ASP A 9 8.69 -12.01 -7.47
C ASP A 9 8.73 -10.53 -7.08
N LEU A 10 9.11 -9.64 -8.00
CA LEU A 10 9.09 -8.19 -7.78
C LEU A 10 7.69 -7.66 -7.47
N CYS A 11 6.66 -8.27 -8.05
CA CYS A 11 5.26 -7.90 -7.82
C CYS A 11 4.69 -8.40 -6.47
N CYS A 12 5.49 -9.06 -5.62
CA CYS A 12 5.03 -9.69 -4.40
C CYS A 12 5.91 -9.33 -3.21
N GLY A 13 5.27 -9.13 -2.06
CA GLY A 13 6.00 -9.07 -0.79
C GLY A 13 6.55 -10.42 -0.35
N THR A 14 7.31 -10.42 0.74
CA THR A 14 8.02 -11.60 1.29
C THR A 14 7.11 -12.70 1.83
N GLY A 15 5.82 -12.41 2.03
CA GLY A 15 4.83 -13.36 2.54
C GLY A 15 4.35 -13.03 3.95
N TRP A 16 3.81 -14.05 4.63
CA TRP A 16 3.38 -13.93 6.01
C TRP A 16 4.52 -14.23 6.96
N GLY A 17 4.72 -13.34 7.94
CA GLY A 17 5.55 -13.63 9.11
C GLY A 17 4.82 -14.51 10.13
N VAL A 18 5.56 -14.93 11.15
CA VAL A 18 4.98 -15.67 12.30
C VAL A 18 4.21 -14.67 13.16
N GLN A 19 2.91 -14.92 13.31
CA GLN A 19 2.06 -14.18 14.24
C GLN A 19 1.83 -15.01 15.49
N ASP A 20 2.18 -14.45 16.63
CA ASP A 20 1.93 -15.00 17.95
C ASP A 20 1.55 -13.87 18.93
N GLU A 21 1.37 -14.21 20.21
CA GLU A 21 1.04 -13.24 21.26
C GLU A 21 2.14 -12.16 21.48
N ASN A 22 3.38 -12.46 21.09
CA ASN A 22 4.51 -11.55 21.19
C ASN A 22 4.65 -10.68 19.92
N ASN A 23 4.01 -11.08 18.83
CA ASN A 23 4.07 -10.40 17.55
C ASN A 23 2.66 -10.17 16.96
N PRO A 24 1.90 -9.21 17.51
CA PRO A 24 0.50 -8.98 17.13
C PRO A 24 0.34 -8.16 15.83
N VAL A 25 1.42 -7.70 15.22
CA VAL A 25 1.36 -6.89 13.99
C VAL A 25 0.97 -7.77 12.81
N ILE A 26 -0.08 -7.39 12.09
CA ILE A 26 -0.55 -8.12 10.91
C ILE A 26 0.53 -8.10 9.83
N GLY A 27 0.83 -9.28 9.27
CA GLY A 27 1.90 -9.48 8.31
C GLY A 27 3.22 -9.83 8.99
N ALA A 28 3.78 -8.92 9.78
CA ALA A 28 5.02 -9.04 10.56
C ALA A 28 6.14 -9.85 9.85
N SER A 29 6.30 -9.62 8.53
CA SER A 29 7.12 -10.44 7.65
C SER A 29 8.42 -9.76 7.21
N SER A 30 8.74 -8.58 7.77
CA SER A 30 9.99 -7.92 7.46
C SER A 30 11.19 -8.65 8.07
N GLU A 31 12.16 -8.94 7.23
CA GLU A 31 13.47 -9.48 7.65
C GLU A 31 14.41 -8.35 8.10
N SER A 32 14.28 -7.17 7.52
CA SER A 32 15.14 -6.00 7.78
C SER A 32 14.77 -5.28 9.07
N VAL A 33 13.46 -5.19 9.38
CA VAL A 33 12.94 -4.54 10.58
C VAL A 33 11.98 -5.47 11.31
N PRO A 34 12.43 -6.16 12.33
CA PRO A 34 11.59 -7.10 13.09
C PRO A 34 10.27 -6.47 13.54
N GLY A 35 9.17 -7.13 13.23
CA GLY A 35 7.83 -6.69 13.61
C GLY A 35 7.21 -5.62 12.71
N ALA A 36 7.87 -5.18 11.64
CA ALA A 36 7.23 -4.37 10.61
C ALA A 36 6.21 -5.20 9.82
N ALA A 37 5.17 -4.54 9.28
CA ALA A 37 4.02 -5.21 8.66
C ALA A 37 4.38 -6.05 7.45
N GLY A 38 5.40 -5.67 6.70
CA GLY A 38 5.86 -6.40 5.53
C GLY A 38 7.06 -5.77 4.87
N GLU A 39 7.50 -6.42 3.83
CA GLU A 39 8.66 -6.02 3.05
C GLU A 39 8.53 -6.52 1.62
N THR A 40 9.12 -5.83 0.67
CA THR A 40 9.21 -6.30 -0.70
C THR A 40 10.31 -7.35 -0.85
N THR A 41 10.42 -7.97 -2.03
CA THR A 41 11.37 -9.08 -2.22
C THR A 41 12.83 -8.66 -2.07
N HIS A 42 13.64 -9.50 -1.42
CA HIS A 42 15.10 -9.42 -1.42
C HIS A 42 15.77 -10.14 -2.60
N ALA A 43 14.99 -10.91 -3.37
CA ALA A 43 15.52 -11.77 -4.43
C ALA A 43 16.24 -11.00 -5.56
N LEU A 44 16.06 -9.69 -5.63
CA LEU A 44 16.56 -8.84 -6.71
C LEU A 44 17.65 -7.84 -6.28
N GLU A 45 18.17 -7.94 -5.06
CA GLU A 45 19.23 -7.07 -4.55
C GLU A 45 20.50 -7.14 -5.42
N SER A 46 20.84 -8.31 -5.93
CA SER A 46 21.96 -8.49 -6.87
C SER A 46 21.78 -7.75 -8.21
N TYR A 47 20.58 -7.35 -8.52
CA TYR A 47 20.22 -6.52 -9.68
C TYR A 47 20.12 -5.03 -9.36
N GLY A 48 20.44 -4.63 -8.14
CA GLY A 48 20.32 -3.25 -7.66
C GLY A 48 18.90 -2.82 -7.28
N VAL A 49 18.01 -3.78 -7.04
CA VAL A 49 16.64 -3.51 -6.55
C VAL A 49 16.60 -3.77 -5.06
N SER A 50 16.54 -2.70 -4.26
CA SER A 50 16.47 -2.80 -2.80
C SER A 50 15.08 -3.23 -2.35
N SER A 51 15.01 -3.96 -1.24
CA SER A 51 13.75 -4.20 -0.54
C SER A 51 13.22 -2.91 0.09
N ILE A 52 11.90 -2.80 0.22
CA ILE A 52 11.19 -1.67 0.83
C ILE A 52 10.46 -2.19 2.06
N VAL A 53 10.71 -1.56 3.20
CA VAL A 53 10.10 -1.92 4.49
C VAL A 53 8.81 -1.14 4.70
N LEU A 54 7.73 -1.87 4.97
CA LEU A 54 6.40 -1.32 5.19
C LEU A 54 6.00 -1.46 6.66
N ALA A 55 5.57 -0.36 7.28
CA ALA A 55 5.02 -0.40 8.63
C ALA A 55 3.57 0.09 8.65
N ASP A 56 2.74 -0.57 9.43
CA ASP A 56 1.38 -0.09 9.69
C ASP A 56 1.39 1.13 10.61
N GLY A 57 0.30 1.86 10.64
CA GLY A 57 0.04 2.86 11.65
C GLY A 57 -0.37 4.24 11.18
N PRO A 58 -1.67 4.46 10.86
CA PRO A 58 -2.20 5.80 10.65
C PRO A 58 -2.07 6.74 11.86
N GLY A 59 -1.93 6.20 13.07
CA GLY A 59 -1.66 6.95 14.31
C GLY A 59 -0.20 6.92 14.78
N GLY A 60 0.74 6.67 13.87
CA GLY A 60 2.17 6.52 14.13
C GLY A 60 2.72 5.16 13.72
N VAL A 61 4.02 5.03 13.60
CA VAL A 61 4.67 3.77 13.24
C VAL A 61 4.27 2.67 14.21
N ARG A 62 3.75 1.55 13.70
CA ARG A 62 3.36 0.37 14.47
C ARG A 62 4.19 -0.83 14.06
N ILE A 63 5.14 -1.17 14.91
CA ILE A 63 5.97 -2.37 14.79
C ILE A 63 5.90 -3.15 16.09
N THR A 64 6.36 -4.41 16.10
CA THR A 64 6.43 -5.22 17.32
C THR A 64 7.33 -4.54 18.34
N GLN A 65 6.78 -4.29 19.52
CA GLN A 65 7.48 -3.55 20.57
C GLN A 65 8.69 -4.32 21.13
N GLN A 66 8.61 -5.64 21.19
CA GLN A 66 9.63 -6.49 21.80
C GLN A 66 10.09 -7.55 20.82
N PHE A 67 11.40 -7.69 20.66
CA PHE A 67 11.98 -8.73 19.81
C PHE A 67 13.35 -9.18 20.37
N GLU A 68 13.80 -10.37 19.97
CA GLU A 68 15.11 -10.89 20.30
C GLU A 68 16.13 -10.41 19.26
N ALA A 69 17.19 -9.78 19.69
CA ALA A 69 18.32 -9.41 18.85
C ALA A 69 19.59 -10.13 19.31
N THR A 70 20.44 -10.49 18.36
CA THR A 70 21.76 -11.04 18.64
C THR A 70 22.80 -9.92 18.60
N ASP A 71 23.54 -9.75 19.68
CA ASP A 71 24.65 -8.82 19.71
C ASP A 71 25.76 -9.32 18.78
N LEU A 72 26.16 -8.46 17.83
CA LEU A 72 27.08 -8.85 16.76
C LEU A 72 28.51 -9.08 17.25
N GLU A 73 28.90 -8.52 18.41
CA GLU A 73 30.25 -8.66 18.96
C GLU A 73 30.37 -9.87 19.88
N SER A 74 29.38 -10.01 20.76
CA SER A 74 29.39 -11.09 21.78
C SER A 74 28.69 -12.37 21.31
N GLY A 75 27.80 -12.30 20.34
CA GLY A 75 26.92 -13.39 19.90
C GLY A 75 25.78 -13.69 20.90
N GLU A 76 25.64 -12.88 21.95
CA GLU A 76 24.60 -13.07 22.96
C GLU A 76 23.25 -12.57 22.45
N LYS A 77 22.19 -13.33 22.78
CA LYS A 77 20.81 -12.95 22.51
C LYS A 77 20.27 -12.12 23.66
N ARG A 78 19.64 -10.99 23.32
CA ARG A 78 19.00 -10.11 24.30
C ARG A 78 17.65 -9.62 23.79
N GLN A 79 16.75 -9.42 24.76
CA GLN A 79 15.47 -8.74 24.44
C GLN A 79 15.71 -7.25 24.20
N VAL A 80 15.21 -6.77 23.08
CA VAL A 80 15.25 -5.36 22.69
C VAL A 80 13.84 -4.82 22.61
N TYR A 81 13.66 -3.56 22.96
CA TYR A 81 12.36 -2.89 22.95
C TYR A 81 12.39 -1.69 22.02
N HIS A 82 11.40 -1.62 21.13
CA HIS A 82 11.11 -0.42 20.33
C HIS A 82 9.92 0.32 20.92
N TYR A 83 10.08 1.62 21.14
CA TYR A 83 9.01 2.49 21.61
C TYR A 83 8.69 3.46 20.48
N CYS A 84 7.52 3.25 19.86
CA CYS A 84 7.02 4.13 18.82
C CYS A 84 6.19 5.26 19.42
N THR A 85 6.23 6.43 18.79
CA THR A 85 5.40 7.57 19.19
C THR A 85 3.94 7.28 18.88
N ALA A 86 3.06 7.46 19.87
CA ALA A 86 1.62 7.46 19.67
C ALA A 86 1.16 8.87 19.26
N TRP A 87 0.93 9.06 17.98
CA TRP A 87 0.41 10.31 17.44
C TRP A 87 -1.11 10.40 17.59
N PRO A 88 -1.70 11.60 17.59
CA PRO A 88 -3.15 11.74 17.61
C PRO A 88 -3.79 11.04 16.41
N VAL A 89 -4.94 10.42 16.64
CA VAL A 89 -5.68 9.71 15.59
C VAL A 89 -6.28 10.65 14.54
N GLY A 90 -6.49 10.16 13.32
CA GLY A 90 -6.94 10.96 12.18
C GLY A 90 -8.21 11.78 12.46
N THR A 91 -9.23 11.17 13.09
CA THR A 91 -10.46 11.90 13.46
C THR A 91 -10.17 13.09 14.37
N LEU A 92 -9.30 12.95 15.35
CA LEU A 92 -8.95 14.06 16.27
C LEU A 92 -8.19 15.17 15.52
N LEU A 93 -7.22 14.79 14.71
CA LEU A 93 -6.42 15.75 13.92
C LEU A 93 -7.30 16.55 12.96
N ALA A 94 -8.25 15.89 12.26
CA ALA A 94 -9.15 16.56 11.32
C ALA A 94 -10.10 17.56 11.98
N GLN A 95 -10.43 17.38 13.26
CA GLN A 95 -11.26 18.34 14.02
C GLN A 95 -10.55 19.66 14.30
N SER A 96 -9.26 19.76 14.09
CA SER A 96 -8.56 21.04 14.12
C SER A 96 -8.94 21.96 12.96
N PHE A 97 -9.38 21.39 11.83
CA PHE A 97 -9.58 22.08 10.55
C PHE A 97 -8.32 22.83 10.06
N ASP A 98 -7.15 22.38 10.50
CA ASP A 98 -5.87 23.01 10.23
C ASP A 98 -4.90 22.04 9.53
N PRO A 99 -4.75 22.14 8.20
CA PRO A 99 -3.83 21.29 7.45
C PRO A 99 -2.36 21.42 7.88
N GLU A 100 -1.93 22.58 8.40
CA GLU A 100 -0.55 22.77 8.83
C GLU A 100 -0.20 21.89 10.02
N ILE A 101 -1.15 21.70 10.96
CA ILE A 101 -0.97 20.75 12.08
C ILE A 101 -0.77 19.34 11.58
N LEU A 102 -1.55 18.91 10.58
CA LEU A 102 -1.42 17.56 10.00
C LEU A 102 -0.08 17.39 9.28
N GLU A 103 0.39 18.40 8.56
CA GLU A 103 1.69 18.36 7.91
C GLU A 103 2.83 18.28 8.95
N GLN A 104 2.76 19.05 10.03
CA GLN A 104 3.73 18.96 11.13
C GLN A 104 3.73 17.60 11.82
N VAL A 105 2.56 16.99 12.05
CA VAL A 105 2.45 15.64 12.58
C VAL A 105 3.06 14.64 11.60
N GLY A 106 2.78 14.78 10.30
CA GLY A 106 3.39 13.98 9.25
C GLY A 106 4.92 14.07 9.24
N CYS A 107 5.49 15.28 9.41
CA CYS A 107 6.94 15.47 9.57
C CYS A 107 7.51 14.72 10.79
N GLY A 108 6.79 14.75 11.91
CA GLY A 108 7.19 13.99 13.10
C GLY A 108 7.16 12.48 12.86
N MET A 109 6.11 11.98 12.19
CA MET A 109 6.03 10.57 11.79
C MET A 109 7.15 10.18 10.81
N ALA A 110 7.51 11.06 9.87
CA ALA A 110 8.63 10.83 8.95
C ALA A 110 9.97 10.66 9.70
N ALA A 111 10.19 11.45 10.75
CA ALA A 111 11.36 11.30 11.60
C ALA A 111 11.36 9.96 12.37
N ASP A 112 10.20 9.53 12.87
CA ASP A 112 10.05 8.21 13.49
C ASP A 112 10.32 7.08 12.48
N MET A 113 9.79 7.19 11.25
CA MET A 113 10.05 6.24 10.16
C MET A 113 11.55 6.12 9.88
N GLN A 114 12.22 7.24 9.69
CA GLN A 114 13.67 7.26 9.42
C GLN A 114 14.47 6.63 10.57
N ALA A 115 14.15 6.96 11.82
CA ALA A 115 14.81 6.40 13.00
C ALA A 115 14.63 4.87 13.11
N MET A 116 13.50 4.35 12.60
CA MET A 116 13.14 2.93 12.65
C MET A 116 13.43 2.19 11.33
N ARG A 117 14.01 2.87 10.34
CA ARG A 117 14.30 2.31 8.99
C ARG A 117 13.05 1.80 8.29
N ILE A 118 11.97 2.55 8.36
CA ILE A 118 10.72 2.30 7.65
C ILE A 118 10.69 3.18 6.41
N ASP A 119 10.48 2.58 5.25
CA ASP A 119 10.43 3.29 3.97
C ASP A 119 9.01 3.76 3.65
N LEU A 120 7.99 2.95 3.97
CA LEU A 120 6.61 3.26 3.63
C LEU A 120 5.68 3.06 4.84
N LEU A 121 5.05 4.15 5.27
CA LEU A 121 3.99 4.08 6.27
C LEU A 121 2.66 3.74 5.59
N LEU A 122 1.98 2.69 6.09
CA LEU A 122 0.64 2.30 5.62
C LEU A 122 -0.42 3.23 6.22
N GLY A 123 -0.40 4.45 5.77
CA GLY A 123 -1.24 5.57 6.20
C GLY A 123 -0.97 6.82 5.35
N PRO A 124 -1.87 7.83 5.43
CA PRO A 124 -3.07 7.87 6.25
C PRO A 124 -4.23 7.01 5.71
N GLY A 125 -5.10 6.58 6.62
CA GLY A 125 -6.43 6.10 6.29
C GLY A 125 -7.35 7.28 5.98
N MET A 126 -8.20 7.19 4.93
CA MET A 126 -8.98 8.33 4.49
C MET A 126 -10.37 7.99 3.93
N ASN A 127 -10.89 6.81 4.28
CA ASN A 127 -12.24 6.45 3.89
C ASN A 127 -13.28 7.37 4.57
N ILE A 128 -14.41 7.55 3.91
CA ILE A 128 -15.50 8.38 4.41
C ILE A 128 -16.11 7.76 5.68
N GLN A 129 -16.25 8.54 6.74
CA GLN A 129 -16.91 8.15 7.99
C GLN A 129 -18.43 8.15 7.79
N ARG A 130 -18.93 7.17 7.04
CA ARG A 130 -20.34 7.08 6.67
C ARG A 130 -21.22 6.52 7.80
N ASP A 131 -20.71 5.50 8.48
CA ASP A 131 -21.40 4.82 9.58
C ASP A 131 -20.64 5.09 10.88
N PRO A 132 -21.26 5.71 11.89
CA PRO A 132 -20.60 5.98 13.17
C PRO A 132 -20.17 4.70 13.90
N MET A 133 -20.76 3.55 13.57
CA MET A 133 -20.40 2.25 14.13
C MET A 133 -19.23 1.57 13.41
N CYS A 134 -18.67 2.15 12.36
CA CYS A 134 -17.49 1.59 11.70
C CYS A 134 -16.28 1.59 12.63
N GLY A 135 -15.74 0.42 12.91
CA GLY A 135 -14.63 0.23 13.87
C GLY A 135 -13.32 0.91 13.50
N ARG A 136 -13.19 1.40 12.25
CA ARG A 136 -11.98 2.07 11.75
C ARG A 136 -12.13 3.59 11.59
N ASN A 137 -13.27 4.17 12.00
CA ASN A 137 -13.45 5.63 11.91
C ASN A 137 -12.37 6.43 12.63
N PHE A 138 -11.77 5.89 13.70
CA PHE A 138 -10.73 6.58 14.47
C PHE A 138 -9.51 6.95 13.61
N GLU A 139 -9.16 6.13 12.63
CA GLU A 139 -8.02 6.37 11.74
C GLU A 139 -8.36 7.20 10.49
N TYR A 140 -9.65 7.42 10.22
CA TYR A 140 -10.13 8.24 9.12
C TYR A 140 -10.35 9.69 9.56
N PHE A 141 -10.50 10.61 8.61
CA PHE A 141 -10.54 12.04 8.91
C PHE A 141 -11.95 12.58 9.11
N SER A 142 -12.87 12.34 8.16
CA SER A 142 -14.20 12.99 8.15
C SER A 142 -15.24 12.21 7.33
N GLU A 143 -16.50 12.57 7.50
CA GLU A 143 -17.58 12.24 6.57
C GLU A 143 -17.58 13.14 5.31
N ASP A 144 -16.92 14.30 5.41
CA ASP A 144 -16.78 15.26 4.31
C ASP A 144 -15.59 14.89 3.41
N PRO A 145 -15.79 14.67 2.09
CA PRO A 145 -14.74 14.28 1.18
C PRO A 145 -13.66 15.35 0.99
N LEU A 146 -14.03 16.64 1.04
CA LEU A 146 -13.06 17.72 0.92
C LEU A 146 -12.13 17.77 2.13
N ILE A 147 -12.69 17.70 3.33
CA ILE A 147 -11.89 17.65 4.57
C ILE A 147 -10.97 16.43 4.54
N SER A 148 -11.52 15.24 4.24
CA SER A 148 -10.71 14.01 4.18
C SER A 148 -9.56 14.13 3.18
N GLY A 149 -9.81 14.67 1.99
CA GLY A 149 -8.77 14.85 0.97
C GLY A 149 -7.69 15.86 1.37
N LYS A 150 -8.09 17.02 1.90
CA LYS A 150 -7.15 18.08 2.30
C LYS A 150 -6.27 17.66 3.49
N MET A 151 -6.87 17.01 4.50
CA MET A 151 -6.13 16.52 5.66
C MET A 151 -5.18 15.39 5.28
N ALA A 152 -5.61 14.47 4.40
CA ALA A 152 -4.73 13.43 3.87
C ALA A 152 -3.56 14.01 3.07
N SER A 153 -3.82 15.00 2.20
CA SER A 153 -2.78 15.68 1.42
C SER A 153 -1.71 16.30 2.31
N ALA A 154 -2.13 17.00 3.35
CA ALA A 154 -1.23 17.63 4.31
C ALA A 154 -0.37 16.59 5.06
N MET A 155 -1.01 15.52 5.55
CA MET A 155 -0.32 14.40 6.21
C MET A 155 0.71 13.76 5.28
N VAL A 156 0.36 13.51 4.02
CA VAL A 156 1.27 12.92 3.02
C VAL A 156 2.47 13.83 2.76
N ARG A 157 2.28 15.14 2.61
CA ARG A 157 3.41 16.07 2.45
C ARG A 157 4.37 16.00 3.63
N GLY A 158 3.83 15.92 4.84
CA GLY A 158 4.65 15.75 6.05
C GLY A 158 5.41 14.41 6.06
N LEU A 159 4.74 13.30 5.76
CA LEU A 159 5.36 11.97 5.68
C LEU A 159 6.46 11.89 4.62
N GLN A 160 6.38 12.68 3.57
CA GLN A 160 7.33 12.75 2.47
C GLN A 160 8.35 13.89 2.61
N SER A 161 8.41 14.54 3.79
CA SER A 161 9.34 15.64 4.04
C SER A 161 10.81 15.22 4.16
N LEU A 162 11.07 13.95 4.43
CA LEU A 162 12.41 13.38 4.51
C LEU A 162 12.66 12.44 3.32
N PRO A 163 13.89 12.40 2.78
CA PRO A 163 14.25 11.50 1.70
C PRO A 163 14.07 10.02 2.07
N GLY A 164 13.60 9.22 1.12
CA GLY A 164 13.51 7.76 1.26
C GLY A 164 12.28 7.26 2.00
N GLY A 165 11.41 8.15 2.50
CA GLY A 165 10.19 7.76 3.20
C GLY A 165 8.93 8.30 2.55
N GLY A 166 7.78 7.64 2.77
CA GLY A 166 6.51 8.15 2.28
C GLY A 166 5.26 7.49 2.85
N GLY A 167 4.13 8.03 2.43
CA GLY A 167 2.80 7.58 2.83
C GLY A 167 2.13 6.69 1.80
N CYS A 168 1.32 5.76 2.29
CA CYS A 168 0.41 4.93 1.52
C CYS A 168 -1.03 5.27 1.89
N ILE A 169 -1.71 6.04 1.06
CA ILE A 169 -3.12 6.38 1.31
C ILE A 169 -4.01 5.15 1.16
N LYS A 170 -4.97 4.99 2.09
CA LYS A 170 -5.79 3.78 2.17
C LYS A 170 -7.19 4.06 2.72
N HIS A 171 -8.17 3.21 2.45
CA HIS A 171 -8.18 2.02 1.58
C HIS A 171 -8.98 2.36 0.32
N TYR A 172 -8.38 2.26 -0.82
CA TYR A 172 -8.93 2.68 -2.11
C TYR A 172 -9.79 1.58 -2.73
N ALA A 173 -11.11 1.68 -2.68
CA ALA A 173 -11.95 2.75 -2.16
C ALA A 173 -13.21 2.19 -1.50
N ALA A 174 -13.98 3.07 -0.83
CA ALA A 174 -15.30 2.75 -0.28
C ALA A 174 -15.33 1.64 0.78
N ASN A 175 -14.25 1.46 1.55
CA ASN A 175 -14.21 0.59 2.73
C ASN A 175 -14.74 1.36 3.96
N ASN A 176 -16.07 1.51 4.07
CA ASN A 176 -16.72 2.36 5.06
C ASN A 176 -17.38 1.58 6.20
N GLN A 177 -17.15 0.28 6.27
CA GLN A 177 -17.63 -0.62 7.33
C GLN A 177 -16.73 -1.87 7.37
N GLU A 178 -16.70 -2.57 8.52
CA GLU A 178 -15.78 -3.68 8.74
C GLU A 178 -16.44 -5.06 8.77
N THR A 179 -17.79 -5.12 8.84
CA THR A 179 -18.50 -6.39 8.84
C THR A 179 -18.35 -7.09 7.50
N ASN A 180 -17.79 -8.31 7.51
CA ASN A 180 -17.51 -9.10 6.31
C ASN A 180 -16.67 -8.34 5.24
N ARG A 181 -15.73 -7.50 5.69
CA ARG A 181 -14.97 -6.55 4.84
C ARG A 181 -14.28 -7.21 3.63
N ASN A 182 -13.91 -8.50 3.75
CA ASN A 182 -13.22 -9.23 2.66
C ASN A 182 -14.13 -9.64 1.50
N ALA A 183 -15.46 -9.53 1.66
CA ALA A 183 -16.43 -10.01 0.67
C ALA A 183 -17.67 -9.10 0.53
N VAL A 184 -17.74 -7.99 1.29
CA VAL A 184 -18.86 -7.06 1.17
C VAL A 184 -18.80 -6.31 -0.16
N ASP A 185 -19.96 -6.15 -0.80
CA ASP A 185 -20.11 -5.35 -2.00
C ASP A 185 -20.69 -3.97 -1.66
N SER A 186 -19.93 -2.94 -1.91
CA SER A 186 -20.35 -1.54 -1.79
C SER A 186 -21.11 -1.14 -3.05
N VAL A 187 -22.42 -1.27 -3.05
CA VAL A 187 -23.30 -0.89 -4.17
C VAL A 187 -23.45 0.63 -4.20
N ILE A 188 -22.83 1.29 -5.17
CA ILE A 188 -22.71 2.74 -5.22
C ILE A 188 -23.01 3.24 -6.63
N GLY A 189 -23.92 4.21 -6.76
CA GLY A 189 -24.16 4.90 -8.02
C GLY A 189 -22.95 5.78 -8.43
N GLN A 190 -22.73 5.93 -9.73
CA GLN A 190 -21.55 6.61 -10.31
C GLN A 190 -21.31 8.02 -9.74
N ARG A 191 -22.38 8.80 -9.56
CA ARG A 191 -22.28 10.16 -9.02
C ARG A 191 -21.74 10.14 -7.58
N ALA A 192 -22.34 9.32 -6.71
CA ALA A 192 -21.93 9.23 -5.31
C ALA A 192 -20.50 8.66 -5.20
N LEU A 193 -20.14 7.69 -6.06
CA LEU A 193 -18.81 7.13 -6.12
C LEU A 193 -17.77 8.22 -6.40
N ARG A 194 -17.98 9.05 -7.41
CA ARG A 194 -17.04 10.11 -7.81
C ARG A 194 -17.03 11.31 -6.87
N GLU A 195 -18.20 11.78 -6.43
CA GLU A 195 -18.32 13.03 -5.67
C GLU A 195 -18.05 12.85 -4.15
N ILE A 196 -18.14 11.61 -3.63
CA ILE A 196 -18.00 11.34 -2.19
C ILE A 196 -16.82 10.38 -1.95
N TYR A 197 -16.90 9.14 -2.46
CA TYR A 197 -15.97 8.07 -2.04
C TYR A 197 -14.60 8.14 -2.71
N LEU A 198 -14.52 8.70 -3.91
CA LEU A 198 -13.28 8.83 -4.68
C LEU A 198 -12.67 10.24 -4.60
N GLU A 199 -13.46 11.26 -4.31
CA GLU A 199 -12.99 12.66 -4.27
C GLU A 199 -11.82 12.88 -3.28
N PRO A 200 -11.78 12.28 -2.07
CA PRO A 200 -10.62 12.42 -1.18
C PRO A 200 -9.32 11.93 -1.82
N TYR A 201 -9.37 10.80 -2.51
CA TYR A 201 -8.19 10.21 -3.17
C TYR A 201 -7.70 11.07 -4.32
N LYS A 202 -8.63 11.59 -5.13
CA LYS A 202 -8.30 12.53 -6.20
C LYS A 202 -7.59 13.77 -5.66
N ILE A 203 -8.12 14.38 -4.59
CA ILE A 203 -7.49 15.53 -3.94
C ILE A 203 -6.09 15.17 -3.45
N ALA A 204 -5.95 14.06 -2.72
CA ALA A 204 -4.67 13.64 -2.17
C ALA A 204 -3.63 13.37 -3.27
N ILE A 205 -4.01 12.70 -4.35
CA ILE A 205 -3.13 12.43 -5.49
C ILE A 205 -2.67 13.75 -6.12
N GLN A 206 -3.62 14.63 -6.45
CA GLN A 206 -3.31 15.88 -7.17
C GLN A 206 -2.51 16.87 -6.34
N GLU A 207 -2.66 16.89 -5.02
CA GLU A 207 -2.02 17.87 -4.14
C GLU A 207 -0.74 17.40 -3.46
N SER A 208 -0.52 16.08 -3.36
CA SER A 208 0.62 15.55 -2.60
C SER A 208 1.37 14.40 -3.25
N GLN A 209 0.85 13.80 -4.31
CA GLN A 209 1.46 12.64 -4.97
C GLN A 209 1.99 11.61 -3.95
N PRO A 210 1.13 10.90 -3.22
CA PRO A 210 1.57 9.91 -2.25
C PRO A 210 2.44 8.83 -2.93
N LEU A 211 3.44 8.32 -2.25
CA LEU A 211 4.29 7.26 -2.82
C LEU A 211 3.52 5.99 -3.11
N SER A 212 2.44 5.72 -2.37
CA SER A 212 1.62 4.54 -2.59
C SER A 212 0.14 4.76 -2.33
N ILE A 213 -0.65 3.90 -2.96
CA ILE A 213 -2.09 3.70 -2.70
C ILE A 213 -2.29 2.23 -2.34
N MET A 214 -3.09 1.96 -1.31
CA MET A 214 -3.53 0.62 -0.97
C MET A 214 -4.98 0.42 -1.40
N SER A 215 -5.23 -0.54 -2.30
CA SER A 215 -6.59 -0.96 -2.66
C SER A 215 -7.31 -1.60 -1.47
N SER A 216 -8.63 -1.53 -1.44
CA SER A 216 -9.41 -2.02 -0.31
C SER A 216 -9.83 -3.49 -0.45
N TYR A 217 -10.36 -4.07 0.64
CA TYR A 217 -10.84 -5.47 0.65
C TYR A 217 -12.17 -5.67 -0.05
N ASN A 218 -13.05 -4.68 0.03
CA ASN A 218 -14.43 -4.78 -0.44
C ASN A 218 -14.52 -4.80 -1.98
N LEU A 219 -15.69 -5.23 -2.44
CA LEU A 219 -16.08 -5.03 -3.83
C LEU A 219 -16.75 -3.66 -4.00
N ILE A 220 -16.74 -3.14 -5.20
CA ILE A 220 -17.58 -2.02 -5.63
C ILE A 220 -18.37 -2.50 -6.84
N ASN A 221 -19.69 -2.53 -6.69
CA ASN A 221 -20.63 -2.97 -7.74
C ASN A 221 -20.24 -4.34 -8.36
N GLY A 222 -19.88 -5.29 -7.50
CA GLY A 222 -19.54 -6.67 -7.87
C GLY A 222 -18.10 -6.91 -8.28
N VAL A 223 -17.24 -5.87 -8.33
CA VAL A 223 -15.83 -6.01 -8.72
C VAL A 223 -14.92 -5.74 -7.50
N PRO A 224 -14.00 -6.67 -7.14
CA PRO A 224 -13.00 -6.40 -6.13
C PRO A 224 -12.18 -5.15 -6.48
N THR A 225 -11.99 -4.24 -5.54
CA THR A 225 -11.31 -2.96 -5.84
C THR A 225 -9.89 -3.16 -6.37
N ALA A 226 -9.18 -4.17 -5.86
CA ALA A 226 -7.85 -4.51 -6.35
C ALA A 226 -7.83 -5.06 -7.79
N ASP A 227 -8.95 -5.65 -8.27
CA ASP A 227 -9.09 -6.20 -9.63
C ASP A 227 -9.76 -5.20 -10.60
N SER A 228 -10.03 -3.98 -10.15
CA SER A 228 -10.73 -2.95 -10.94
C SER A 228 -9.75 -2.13 -11.77
N TYR A 229 -9.72 -2.37 -13.07
CA TYR A 229 -8.95 -1.59 -14.03
C TYR A 229 -9.39 -0.13 -14.05
N ASP A 230 -10.71 0.12 -14.00
CA ASP A 230 -11.28 1.48 -13.96
C ASP A 230 -10.74 2.28 -12.77
N LEU A 231 -10.62 1.65 -11.57
CA LEU A 231 -10.10 2.34 -10.39
C LEU A 231 -8.59 2.54 -10.47
N CYS A 232 -7.84 1.45 -10.68
CA CYS A 232 -6.38 1.48 -10.54
C CYS A 232 -5.70 2.13 -11.74
N THR A 233 -6.18 1.88 -12.96
CA THR A 233 -5.55 2.39 -14.18
C THR A 233 -6.25 3.64 -14.70
N ASP A 234 -7.53 3.56 -15.04
CA ASP A 234 -8.20 4.68 -15.74
C ASP A 234 -8.35 5.90 -14.84
N LEU A 235 -8.80 5.73 -13.60
CA LEU A 235 -8.99 6.84 -12.67
C LEU A 235 -7.68 7.28 -12.01
N ALA A 236 -7.05 6.40 -11.22
CA ALA A 236 -5.90 6.83 -10.43
C ALA A 236 -4.75 7.31 -11.33
N ARG A 237 -4.38 6.53 -12.34
CA ARG A 237 -3.24 6.84 -13.21
C ARG A 237 -3.62 7.74 -14.38
N GLY A 238 -4.70 7.39 -15.09
CA GLY A 238 -5.10 8.08 -16.31
C GLY A 238 -5.73 9.45 -16.06
N GLU A 239 -6.75 9.51 -15.19
CA GLU A 239 -7.50 10.74 -14.96
C GLU A 239 -6.82 11.66 -13.94
N TRP A 240 -6.28 11.10 -12.84
CA TRP A 240 -5.72 11.91 -11.75
C TRP A 240 -4.20 12.05 -11.78
N GLY A 241 -3.52 11.31 -12.64
CA GLY A 241 -2.08 11.41 -12.83
C GLY A 241 -1.26 10.82 -11.68
N PHE A 242 -1.74 9.74 -11.05
CA PHE A 242 -0.99 9.06 -10.01
C PHE A 242 0.25 8.37 -10.56
N GLU A 243 1.42 8.69 -10.02
CA GLU A 243 2.71 8.17 -10.50
C GLU A 243 3.32 7.12 -9.56
N GLY A 244 2.78 6.98 -8.35
CA GLY A 244 3.30 6.07 -7.33
C GLY A 244 2.90 4.60 -7.51
N LEU A 245 3.13 3.82 -6.48
CA LEU A 245 2.90 2.39 -6.40
C LEU A 245 1.48 2.09 -5.89
N ILE A 246 0.73 1.22 -6.57
CA ILE A 246 -0.54 0.69 -6.06
C ILE A 246 -0.30 -0.71 -5.50
N MET A 247 -0.67 -0.92 -4.23
CA MET A 247 -0.57 -2.23 -3.59
C MET A 247 -1.94 -2.74 -3.16
N THR A 248 -2.05 -4.06 -2.99
CA THR A 248 -3.23 -4.64 -2.34
C THR A 248 -3.15 -4.47 -0.83
N ASP A 249 -4.30 -4.36 -0.16
CA ASP A 249 -4.37 -4.68 1.26
C ASP A 249 -4.02 -6.15 1.50
N TRP A 250 -3.69 -6.54 2.75
CA TRP A 250 -3.19 -7.88 3.09
C TRP A 250 -4.18 -8.97 2.67
N ASN A 251 -3.74 -9.86 1.79
CA ASN A 251 -4.52 -10.88 1.04
C ASN A 251 -5.39 -10.36 -0.10
N GLY A 252 -5.63 -9.06 -0.24
CA GLY A 252 -6.43 -8.50 -1.32
C GLY A 252 -7.93 -8.84 -1.30
N GLY A 253 -8.47 -9.28 -0.15
CA GLY A 253 -9.89 -9.66 -0.04
C GLY A 253 -10.28 -10.79 -1.00
N SER A 254 -11.25 -10.54 -1.87
CA SER A 254 -11.73 -11.48 -2.90
C SER A 254 -10.97 -11.39 -4.22
N SER A 255 -9.91 -10.58 -4.29
CA SER A 255 -9.13 -10.38 -5.51
C SER A 255 -8.23 -11.56 -5.86
N THR A 256 -7.77 -11.60 -7.12
CA THR A 256 -6.85 -12.62 -7.61
C THR A 256 -5.55 -11.95 -8.05
N PRO A 257 -4.35 -12.42 -7.63
CA PRO A 257 -3.08 -11.74 -7.88
C PRO A 257 -2.85 -11.30 -9.33
N TRP A 258 -3.06 -12.18 -10.31
CA TRP A 258 -2.86 -11.84 -11.71
C TRP A 258 -3.89 -10.81 -12.23
N LYS A 259 -5.14 -10.84 -11.73
CA LYS A 259 -6.16 -9.85 -12.08
C LYS A 259 -5.81 -8.49 -11.49
N SER A 260 -5.35 -8.47 -10.24
CA SER A 260 -4.90 -7.24 -9.59
C SER A 260 -3.73 -6.61 -10.35
N MET A 261 -2.76 -7.40 -10.80
CA MET A 261 -1.68 -6.92 -11.68
C MET A 261 -2.21 -6.34 -12.99
N HIS A 262 -3.13 -7.05 -13.65
CA HIS A 262 -3.77 -6.57 -14.88
C HIS A 262 -4.53 -5.27 -14.65
N ALA A 263 -5.20 -5.13 -13.51
CA ALA A 263 -5.94 -3.93 -13.14
C ALA A 263 -5.06 -2.70 -12.87
N GLY A 264 -3.75 -2.88 -12.65
CA GLY A 264 -2.81 -1.79 -12.41
C GLY A 264 -2.26 -1.71 -10.99
N ASN A 265 -2.47 -2.73 -10.14
CA ASN A 265 -1.65 -2.87 -8.94
C ASN A 265 -0.21 -3.22 -9.34
N ASP A 266 0.73 -2.80 -8.52
CA ASP A 266 2.16 -3.05 -8.71
C ASP A 266 2.70 -4.06 -7.68
N LEU A 267 2.02 -4.20 -6.53
CA LEU A 267 2.51 -5.01 -5.42
C LEU A 267 1.37 -5.77 -4.73
N ILE A 268 1.51 -7.08 -4.64
CA ILE A 268 0.60 -7.96 -3.91
C ILE A 268 1.12 -8.17 -2.48
N MET A 269 0.39 -7.70 -1.48
CA MET A 269 0.73 -7.88 -0.08
C MET A 269 -0.18 -8.91 0.61
N PRO A 270 0.35 -9.69 1.54
CA PRO A 270 1.75 -9.81 1.94
C PRO A 270 2.62 -10.56 0.92
N GLY A 271 2.07 -11.03 -0.19
CA GLY A 271 2.80 -11.71 -1.25
C GLY A 271 3.12 -13.18 -0.96
N GLY A 272 4.35 -13.57 -1.23
CA GLY A 272 4.86 -14.92 -1.09
C GLY A 272 4.80 -15.77 -2.36
N LYS A 273 5.54 -16.87 -2.38
CA LYS A 273 5.77 -17.72 -3.57
C LYS A 273 4.50 -18.18 -4.30
N GLY A 274 3.42 -18.50 -3.57
CA GLY A 274 2.17 -18.94 -4.18
C GLY A 274 1.50 -17.87 -5.02
N ARG A 275 1.63 -16.59 -4.63
CA ARG A 275 1.07 -15.45 -5.36
C ARG A 275 1.92 -15.10 -6.57
N ALA A 276 3.24 -15.10 -6.42
CA ALA A 276 4.17 -14.94 -7.55
C ALA A 276 3.96 -16.03 -8.60
N MET A 277 3.76 -17.28 -8.19
CA MET A 277 3.43 -18.38 -9.10
C MET A 277 2.10 -18.19 -9.83
N ASN A 278 1.07 -17.65 -9.17
CA ASN A 278 -0.21 -17.33 -9.81
C ASN A 278 -0.03 -16.29 -10.93
N ILE A 279 0.72 -15.23 -10.67
CA ILE A 279 1.07 -14.19 -11.66
C ILE A 279 1.86 -14.81 -12.81
N LEU A 280 2.91 -15.58 -12.50
CA LEU A 280 3.77 -16.23 -13.50
C LEU A 280 3.00 -17.20 -14.40
N GLN A 281 2.06 -17.96 -13.83
CA GLN A 281 1.20 -18.86 -14.59
C GLN A 281 0.30 -18.09 -15.57
N ALA A 282 -0.29 -16.96 -15.13
CA ALA A 282 -1.12 -16.14 -15.99
C ALA A 282 -0.32 -15.54 -17.17
N VAL A 283 0.91 -15.09 -16.92
CA VAL A 283 1.82 -14.59 -17.98
C VAL A 283 2.19 -15.66 -18.99
N ARG A 284 2.33 -16.93 -18.54
CA ARG A 284 2.67 -18.08 -19.40
C ARG A 284 1.47 -18.70 -20.10
N THR A 285 0.28 -18.50 -19.55
CA THR A 285 -0.95 -19.01 -20.17
C THR A 285 -1.44 -18.00 -21.16
N VAL A 286 -1.08 -18.23 -22.41
CA VAL A 286 -1.61 -17.46 -23.52
C VAL A 286 -3.13 -17.67 -23.53
N MET A 287 -3.90 -16.63 -23.18
CA MET A 287 -5.35 -16.66 -23.33
C MET A 287 -5.68 -16.45 -24.81
N PRO A 288 -6.20 -17.43 -25.53
CA PRO A 288 -6.65 -17.19 -26.89
C PRO A 288 -7.89 -16.28 -26.87
N GLU A 289 -7.86 -15.19 -27.62
CA GLU A 289 -9.08 -14.46 -27.95
C GLU A 289 -9.85 -15.22 -29.02
N PHE A 290 -11.14 -15.37 -28.79
CA PHE A 290 -12.03 -16.06 -29.73
C PHE A 290 -12.90 -15.03 -30.47
N ASP A 291 -13.07 -15.22 -31.76
CA ASP A 291 -14.05 -14.46 -32.55
C ASP A 291 -15.50 -14.86 -32.20
N GLU A 292 -16.47 -14.17 -32.79
CA GLU A 292 -17.89 -14.44 -32.60
C GLU A 292 -18.31 -15.88 -33.07
N ARG A 293 -17.39 -16.59 -33.71
CA ARG A 293 -17.57 -17.98 -34.19
C ARG A 293 -16.80 -19.00 -33.34
N GLY A 294 -16.14 -18.52 -32.26
CA GLY A 294 -15.34 -19.37 -31.40
C GLY A 294 -13.99 -19.79 -31.97
N GLN A 295 -13.49 -19.09 -33.01
CA GLN A 295 -12.15 -19.33 -33.54
C GLN A 295 -11.13 -18.43 -32.87
N VAL A 296 -9.93 -18.95 -32.57
CA VAL A 296 -8.81 -18.21 -31.99
C VAL A 296 -8.35 -17.13 -32.98
N ILE A 297 -8.52 -15.84 -32.61
CA ILE A 297 -8.15 -14.70 -33.46
C ILE A 297 -6.71 -14.30 -33.23
N MET A 298 -6.24 -14.30 -32.01
CA MET A 298 -4.90 -13.87 -31.66
C MET A 298 -4.45 -14.40 -30.29
N VAL A 299 -3.14 -14.55 -30.21
CA VAL A 299 -2.43 -14.77 -28.97
C VAL A 299 -1.64 -13.50 -28.72
N GLN A 300 -2.17 -12.61 -27.91
CA GLN A 300 -1.47 -11.40 -27.60
C GLN A 300 -0.52 -11.64 -26.43
N GLU A 301 0.80 -11.59 -26.69
CA GLU A 301 1.78 -11.39 -25.63
C GLU A 301 1.60 -9.98 -25.09
N VAL A 302 1.02 -9.84 -23.92
CA VAL A 302 0.94 -8.54 -23.24
C VAL A 302 2.36 -8.20 -22.78
N PRO A 303 2.97 -7.11 -23.26
CA PRO A 303 4.28 -6.73 -22.80
C PRO A 303 4.19 -6.22 -21.35
N PHE A 304 4.62 -7.04 -20.42
CA PHE A 304 4.58 -6.79 -18.97
C PHE A 304 5.67 -5.82 -18.48
N ALA A 305 6.62 -5.42 -19.32
CA ALA A 305 7.90 -4.93 -18.87
C ALA A 305 8.15 -3.42 -18.67
N PRO A 306 7.61 -2.47 -19.45
CA PRO A 306 8.19 -1.11 -19.39
C PRO A 306 7.73 -0.24 -18.22
N VAL A 307 6.53 -0.46 -17.68
CA VAL A 307 5.93 0.43 -16.69
C VAL A 307 6.49 0.19 -15.29
N PHE A 308 6.79 -1.06 -14.99
CA PHE A 308 7.19 -1.51 -13.65
C PHE A 308 8.61 -1.04 -13.26
N ALA A 309 9.57 -1.19 -14.16
CA ALA A 309 10.97 -0.82 -13.89
C ALA A 309 11.15 0.70 -13.67
N ALA A 310 10.39 1.52 -14.39
CA ALA A 310 10.46 2.97 -14.26
C ALA A 310 9.90 3.48 -12.92
N ARG A 311 8.90 2.80 -12.34
CA ARG A 311 8.29 3.19 -11.06
C ARG A 311 9.11 2.72 -9.87
N TRP A 312 9.72 1.55 -9.94
CA TRP A 312 10.57 1.05 -8.87
C TRP A 312 11.79 1.93 -8.62
N ASN A 313 12.31 2.55 -9.68
CA ASN A 313 13.44 3.49 -9.58
C ASN A 313 13.11 4.76 -8.77
N SER A 314 11.83 5.10 -8.56
CA SER A 314 11.46 6.24 -7.71
C SER A 314 11.66 5.96 -6.21
N PHE A 315 11.79 4.69 -5.82
CA PHE A 315 12.09 4.25 -4.46
C PHE A 315 13.59 3.98 -4.22
N THR A 316 14.42 3.97 -5.27
CA THR A 316 15.87 3.82 -5.08
C THR A 316 16.43 5.10 -4.50
N VAL A 317 16.83 5.02 -3.24
CA VAL A 317 17.69 6.04 -2.60
C VAL A 317 18.97 6.13 -3.43
N ASP A 318 19.35 7.34 -3.81
CA ASP A 318 20.65 7.59 -4.44
C ASP A 318 21.75 7.02 -3.53
N PRO A 319 22.51 6.02 -3.95
CA PRO A 319 23.56 5.45 -3.12
C PRO A 319 24.73 6.43 -2.86
N GLU A 320 24.71 7.60 -3.52
CA GLU A 320 25.67 8.67 -3.31
C GLU A 320 25.02 9.86 -2.58
N GLY A 321 24.21 9.61 -1.52
CA GLY A 321 23.81 10.67 -0.60
C GLY A 321 25.04 11.37 -0.04
N PRO A 322 25.00 12.72 0.17
CA PRO A 322 26.18 13.48 0.53
C PRO A 322 26.79 12.96 1.83
N ASP A 323 28.03 12.51 1.74
CA ASP A 323 28.93 12.40 2.88
C ASP A 323 29.05 13.78 3.50
N THR A 324 28.32 14.04 4.60
CA THR A 324 28.74 14.97 5.68
C THR A 324 27.79 14.81 6.87
#